data_7745ef49f78e352719d794c79a50caf6
#
_entry.id   7745ef49f78e352719d794c79a50caf6
#
_cell.length_a   1.000
_cell.length_b   1.000
_cell.length_c   1.000
_cell.angle_alpha   90.00
_cell.angle_beta   90.00
_cell.angle_gamma   90.00
#
_symmetry.space_group_name_H-M   'P 1'
#
loop_
_entity.id
_entity.type
_entity.pdbx_description
1 polymer ?
#
loop_
_entity_poly.entity_id
_entity_poly.type
_entity_poly.pdbx_seq_one_letter_code
_entity_poly.pdbx_strand_id
1 'polypeptide(L)'
;MSKIKLVNKIIDIDNSRIIYNKPLDDSWQDDWQVMAGEWSVQDGCLVGVERGNKGGVLFFKQRFDGVNVMLTCKISTVLPATRDVNGIFCAEWDEKTDYLGDYYVCGLNGWYDDKAGIEGYKAGVGDFCGMSETSYKYKAGEEIELTFGAIDGHCFMLVNGRLVAEHLDGILKLNKGHIGFSPYCTMLRIHDVVIREISYVNNQQHYDPEF
;
A
#
# COMPACT_ATOMS: atom_id res chain seq x y z
N MET A 1 -2.74 8.03 -22.53
CA MET A 1 -2.92 6.70 -21.92
C MET A 1 -1.87 6.53 -20.83
N SER A 2 -2.32 6.57 -19.59
CA SER A 2 -1.44 6.43 -18.43
C SER A 2 -1.17 4.94 -18.18
N LYS A 3 0.09 4.52 -18.31
CA LYS A 3 0.50 3.12 -18.14
C LYS A 3 1.61 2.99 -17.12
N ILE A 4 1.53 1.95 -16.26
CA ILE A 4 2.62 1.54 -15.39
C ILE A 4 3.25 0.29 -15.99
N LYS A 5 4.56 0.34 -16.22
CA LYS A 5 5.33 -0.82 -16.69
C LYS A 5 5.97 -1.51 -15.50
N LEU A 6 5.60 -2.75 -15.29
CA LEU A 6 6.24 -3.70 -14.39
C LEU A 6 7.10 -4.67 -15.22
N VAL A 7 7.90 -5.50 -14.56
CA VAL A 7 8.83 -6.42 -15.25
C VAL A 7 8.13 -7.32 -16.28
N ASN A 8 6.96 -7.85 -15.96
CA ASN A 8 6.22 -8.76 -16.82
C ASN A 8 4.76 -8.38 -17.07
N LYS A 9 4.35 -7.17 -16.67
CA LYS A 9 2.98 -6.67 -16.82
C LYS A 9 2.97 -5.19 -17.21
N ILE A 10 1.94 -4.78 -17.92
CA ILE A 10 1.66 -3.37 -18.19
C ILE A 10 0.26 -3.09 -17.67
N ILE A 11 0.17 -2.24 -16.65
CA ILE A 11 -1.10 -1.75 -16.11
C ILE A 11 -1.63 -0.64 -17.00
N ASP A 12 -2.91 -0.70 -17.34
CA ASP A 12 -3.63 0.33 -18.05
C ASP A 12 -4.51 1.11 -17.06
N ILE A 13 -4.02 2.27 -16.60
CA ILE A 13 -4.71 3.06 -15.58
C ILE A 13 -6.03 3.60 -16.11
N ASP A 14 -6.06 4.02 -17.37
CA ASP A 14 -7.26 4.62 -17.97
C ASP A 14 -8.42 3.62 -18.11
N ASN A 15 -8.09 2.33 -18.30
CA ASN A 15 -9.07 1.24 -18.38
C ASN A 15 -9.26 0.50 -17.03
N SER A 16 -8.54 0.86 -15.99
CA SER A 16 -8.73 0.31 -14.64
C SER A 16 -9.99 0.89 -14.01
N ARG A 17 -10.88 0.02 -13.54
CA ARG A 17 -12.18 0.42 -12.98
C ARG A 17 -12.01 1.10 -11.62
N ILE A 18 -12.50 2.33 -11.48
CA ILE A 18 -12.51 3.04 -10.19
C ILE A 18 -13.53 2.35 -9.27
N ILE A 19 -13.07 1.93 -8.09
CA ILE A 19 -13.87 1.35 -7.02
C ILE A 19 -14.21 2.43 -5.98
N TYR A 20 -13.24 3.28 -5.66
CA TYR A 20 -13.39 4.37 -4.70
C TYR A 20 -12.71 5.64 -5.21
N ASN A 21 -13.42 6.75 -5.13
CA ASN A 21 -12.93 8.10 -5.41
C ASN A 21 -13.92 9.11 -4.82
N LYS A 22 -14.04 9.10 -3.49
CA LYS A 22 -14.92 10.03 -2.78
C LYS A 22 -14.10 11.03 -2.00
N PRO A 23 -14.59 12.27 -1.79
CA PRO A 23 -14.00 13.16 -0.82
C PRO A 23 -13.97 12.52 0.57
N LEU A 24 -12.94 12.84 1.33
CA LEU A 24 -12.86 12.45 2.73
C LEU A 24 -13.60 13.51 3.56
N ASP A 25 -14.77 13.18 4.02
CA ASP A 25 -15.68 14.02 4.82
C ASP A 25 -16.16 13.26 6.07
N ASP A 26 -17.15 13.78 6.77
CA ASP A 26 -17.68 13.18 8.00
C ASP A 26 -18.26 11.76 7.79
N SER A 27 -18.57 11.39 6.56
CA SER A 27 -19.07 10.04 6.19
C SER A 27 -17.96 9.02 5.88
N TRP A 28 -16.69 9.39 6.03
CA TRP A 28 -15.55 8.53 5.66
C TRP A 28 -15.62 7.12 6.26
N GLN A 29 -16.19 6.98 7.46
CA GLN A 29 -16.36 5.70 8.13
C GLN A 29 -17.40 4.79 7.45
N ASP A 30 -18.19 5.26 6.49
CA ASP A 30 -19.07 4.38 5.71
C ASP A 30 -18.27 3.44 4.83
N ASP A 31 -17.13 3.90 4.31
CA ASP A 31 -16.25 3.17 3.41
C ASP A 31 -14.99 2.60 4.10
N TRP A 32 -14.60 3.12 5.26
CA TRP A 32 -13.37 2.78 5.96
C TRP A 32 -13.62 2.20 7.34
N GLN A 33 -12.78 1.24 7.76
CA GLN A 33 -12.84 0.58 9.06
C GLN A 33 -11.53 0.74 9.82
N VAL A 34 -11.61 1.34 11.01
CA VAL A 34 -10.49 1.41 11.94
C VAL A 34 -10.33 0.07 12.64
N MET A 35 -9.17 -0.55 12.50
CA MET A 35 -8.80 -1.77 13.20
C MET A 35 -7.91 -1.47 14.39
N ALA A 36 -7.01 -0.47 14.27
CA ALA A 36 -6.13 -0.02 15.34
C ALA A 36 -5.71 1.45 15.14
N GLY A 37 -5.24 2.10 16.21
CA GLY A 37 -4.82 3.51 16.19
C GLY A 37 -5.97 4.50 16.25
N GLU A 38 -5.62 5.78 16.15
CA GLU A 38 -6.57 6.88 16.15
C GLU A 38 -6.69 7.46 14.74
N TRP A 39 -7.92 7.56 14.23
CA TRP A 39 -8.20 8.05 12.89
C TRP A 39 -9.29 9.08 12.89
N SER A 40 -9.10 10.16 12.15
CA SER A 40 -10.09 11.23 11.99
C SER A 40 -9.96 11.90 10.62
N VAL A 41 -10.98 12.63 10.20
CA VAL A 41 -10.91 13.52 9.05
C VAL A 41 -10.75 14.95 9.54
N GLN A 42 -9.76 15.66 9.03
CA GLN A 42 -9.45 17.06 9.35
C GLN A 42 -9.15 17.80 8.04
N ASP A 43 -9.91 18.85 7.75
CA ASP A 43 -9.75 19.66 6.53
C ASP A 43 -9.74 18.83 5.23
N GLY A 44 -10.63 17.85 5.12
CA GLY A 44 -10.71 16.96 3.94
C GLY A 44 -9.58 15.96 3.83
N CYS A 45 -8.75 15.81 4.86
CA CYS A 45 -7.68 14.85 4.93
C CYS A 45 -7.94 13.83 6.04
N LEU A 46 -7.68 12.58 5.76
CA LEU A 46 -7.63 11.53 6.76
C LEU A 46 -6.32 11.64 7.53
N VAL A 47 -6.43 11.74 8.85
CA VAL A 47 -5.27 11.80 9.76
C VAL A 47 -5.25 10.52 10.59
N GLY A 48 -4.17 9.76 10.44
CA GLY A 48 -3.94 8.53 11.19
C GLY A 48 -2.77 8.67 12.15
N VAL A 49 -2.99 8.33 13.43
CA VAL A 49 -1.98 8.43 14.48
C VAL A 49 -1.82 7.08 15.17
N GLU A 50 -0.58 6.68 15.33
CA GLU A 50 -0.21 5.56 16.18
C GLU A 50 0.91 6.00 17.12
N ARG A 51 0.70 5.82 18.42
CA ARG A 51 1.60 6.29 19.49
C ARG A 51 2.13 5.17 20.39
N GLY A 52 1.82 3.94 20.05
CA GLY A 52 2.18 2.78 20.86
C GLY A 52 3.03 1.77 20.10
N ASN A 53 2.96 0.53 20.52
CA ASN A 53 3.69 -0.57 19.90
C ASN A 53 2.78 -1.53 19.12
N LYS A 54 1.56 -1.11 18.78
CA LYS A 54 0.57 -1.97 18.12
C LYS A 54 0.37 -1.68 16.63
N GLY A 55 0.94 -0.56 16.15
CA GLY A 55 0.65 -0.05 14.81
C GLY A 55 -0.77 0.48 14.66
N GLY A 56 -0.95 1.50 13.82
CA GLY A 56 -2.26 1.90 13.36
C GLY A 56 -2.67 1.03 12.18
N VAL A 57 -3.96 0.71 12.04
CA VAL A 57 -4.47 -0.03 10.88
C VAL A 57 -5.83 0.54 10.48
N LEU A 58 -5.92 0.91 9.22
CA LEU A 58 -7.15 1.35 8.58
C LEU A 58 -7.38 0.55 7.31
N PHE A 59 -8.52 -0.12 7.21
CA PHE A 59 -8.92 -0.85 6.02
C PHE A 59 -10.00 -0.11 5.23
N PHE A 60 -9.88 -0.12 3.91
CA PHE A 60 -11.05 0.05 3.07
C PHE A 60 -11.96 -1.16 3.29
N LYS A 61 -13.25 -0.92 3.58
CA LYS A 61 -14.17 -1.98 4.02
C LYS A 61 -14.40 -3.10 3.01
N GLN A 62 -14.38 -2.76 1.72
CA GLN A 62 -14.50 -3.78 0.69
C GLN A 62 -13.29 -4.70 0.75
N ARG A 63 -13.56 -5.99 0.93
CA ARG A 63 -12.56 -7.05 0.83
C ARG A 63 -12.42 -7.49 -0.63
N PHE A 64 -11.20 -7.79 -1.03
CA PHE A 64 -10.86 -8.24 -2.37
C PHE A 64 -10.44 -9.70 -2.32
N ASP A 65 -11.10 -10.56 -3.11
CA ASP A 65 -10.78 -11.98 -3.23
C ASP A 65 -10.36 -12.29 -4.66
N GLY A 66 -9.05 -12.43 -4.87
CA GLY A 66 -8.48 -12.68 -6.19
C GLY A 66 -8.57 -11.51 -7.17
N VAL A 67 -8.93 -10.32 -6.69
CA VAL A 67 -9.03 -9.11 -7.50
C VAL A 67 -7.70 -8.34 -7.43
N ASN A 68 -7.19 -7.99 -8.59
CA ASN A 68 -6.01 -7.15 -8.71
C ASN A 68 -6.38 -5.70 -8.36
N VAL A 69 -5.74 -5.13 -7.36
CA VAL A 69 -6.13 -3.84 -6.80
C VAL A 69 -4.93 -2.93 -6.59
N MET A 70 -5.14 -1.64 -6.81
CA MET A 70 -4.19 -0.58 -6.43
C MET A 70 -4.90 0.58 -5.76
N LEU A 71 -4.17 1.25 -4.87
CA LEU A 71 -4.55 2.49 -4.23
C LEU A 71 -3.55 3.58 -4.62
N THR A 72 -4.06 4.75 -4.99
CA THR A 72 -3.28 5.98 -5.20
C THR A 72 -3.79 7.04 -4.25
N CYS A 73 -2.89 7.76 -3.58
CA CYS A 73 -3.25 8.87 -2.68
C CYS A 73 -2.15 9.92 -2.61
N LYS A 74 -2.49 11.09 -2.09
CA LYS A 74 -1.52 12.05 -1.55
C LYS A 74 -1.30 11.74 -0.09
N ILE A 75 -0.05 11.65 0.33
CA ILE A 75 0.32 11.24 1.69
C ILE A 75 1.57 11.96 2.17
N SER A 76 1.60 12.30 3.45
CA SER A 76 2.77 12.85 4.14
C SER A 76 2.80 12.43 5.60
N THR A 77 3.98 12.47 6.22
CA THR A 77 4.08 12.48 7.69
C THR A 77 3.75 13.88 8.22
N VAL A 78 3.16 13.94 9.42
CA VAL A 78 2.93 15.19 10.15
C VAL A 78 4.07 15.37 11.16
N LEU A 79 4.92 16.35 10.96
CA LEU A 79 6.06 16.61 11.83
C LEU A 79 5.61 16.79 13.31
N PRO A 80 6.35 16.28 14.30
CA PRO A 80 7.71 15.72 14.23
C PRO A 80 7.82 14.25 13.78
N ALA A 81 6.74 13.60 13.35
CA ALA A 81 6.81 12.23 12.84
C ALA A 81 7.61 12.19 11.52
N THR A 82 8.52 11.21 11.39
CA THR A 82 9.48 11.18 10.27
C THR A 82 9.50 9.85 9.51
N ARG A 83 8.74 8.85 9.96
CA ARG A 83 8.89 7.45 9.50
C ARG A 83 7.56 6.78 9.20
N ASP A 84 7.64 5.59 8.63
CA ASP A 84 6.55 4.63 8.42
C ASP A 84 5.35 5.19 7.62
N VAL A 85 5.65 5.75 6.43
CA VAL A 85 4.62 6.04 5.43
C VAL A 85 4.23 4.71 4.77
N ASN A 86 3.28 4.01 5.39
CA ASN A 86 2.96 2.63 5.05
C ASN A 86 1.57 2.48 4.43
N GLY A 87 1.54 1.90 3.22
CA GLY A 87 0.34 1.35 2.61
C GLY A 87 0.32 -0.17 2.76
N ILE A 88 -0.85 -0.75 3.08
CA ILE A 88 -1.04 -2.19 3.23
C ILE A 88 -2.04 -2.73 2.21
N PHE A 89 -1.83 -3.95 1.77
CA PHE A 89 -2.69 -4.61 0.80
C PHE A 89 -2.64 -6.14 0.95
N CYS A 90 -3.64 -6.82 0.42
CA CYS A 90 -3.90 -8.24 0.71
C CYS A 90 -3.90 -8.51 2.23
N ALA A 91 -4.39 -7.53 3.01
CA ALA A 91 -4.27 -7.52 4.46
C ALA A 91 -5.50 -8.12 5.13
N GLU A 92 -5.25 -8.98 6.11
CA GLU A 92 -6.29 -9.60 6.95
C GLU A 92 -6.07 -9.22 8.41
N TRP A 93 -7.15 -9.12 9.17
CA TRP A 93 -7.11 -8.96 10.62
C TRP A 93 -7.25 -10.31 11.29
N ASP A 94 -6.35 -10.63 12.21
CA ASP A 94 -6.46 -11.84 13.04
C ASP A 94 -7.13 -11.50 14.37
N GLU A 95 -8.40 -11.86 14.49
CA GLU A 95 -9.21 -11.63 15.68
C GLU A 95 -8.66 -12.32 16.95
N LYS A 96 -7.85 -13.38 16.78
CA LYS A 96 -7.31 -14.13 17.94
C LYS A 96 -6.14 -13.41 18.58
N THR A 97 -5.33 -12.78 17.77
CA THR A 97 -4.17 -12.01 18.23
C THR A 97 -4.48 -10.53 18.41
N ASP A 98 -5.65 -10.07 17.92
CA ASP A 98 -6.04 -8.65 17.83
C ASP A 98 -4.95 -7.83 17.15
N TYR A 99 -4.49 -8.32 15.98
CA TYR A 99 -3.41 -7.73 15.21
C TYR A 99 -3.54 -8.05 13.72
N LEU A 100 -2.68 -7.42 12.89
CA LEU A 100 -2.55 -7.80 11.48
C LEU A 100 -2.17 -9.28 11.36
N GLY A 101 -2.95 -10.00 10.55
CA GLY A 101 -2.68 -11.37 10.13
C GLY A 101 -1.79 -11.42 8.89
N ASP A 102 -2.28 -12.04 7.82
CA ASP A 102 -1.59 -12.02 6.52
C ASP A 102 -1.61 -10.60 5.92
N TYR A 103 -0.50 -10.12 5.33
CA TYR A 103 -0.45 -8.84 4.66
C TYR A 103 0.78 -8.69 3.76
N TYR A 104 0.70 -7.75 2.81
CA TYR A 104 1.85 -7.02 2.26
C TYR A 104 1.82 -5.59 2.76
N VAL A 105 2.99 -4.99 2.94
CA VAL A 105 3.14 -3.57 3.19
C VAL A 105 4.18 -2.97 2.25
N CYS A 106 3.88 -1.81 1.70
CA CYS A 106 4.86 -0.94 1.08
C CYS A 106 5.11 0.24 2.00
N GLY A 107 6.37 0.51 2.34
CA GLY A 107 6.74 1.50 3.33
C GLY A 107 7.90 2.38 2.92
N LEU A 108 7.86 3.62 3.42
CA LEU A 108 8.94 4.59 3.28
C LEU A 108 9.39 5.03 4.66
N ASN A 109 10.71 5.18 4.85
CA ASN A 109 11.35 5.50 6.13
C ASN A 109 10.95 4.52 7.27
N GLY A 110 10.71 3.26 6.92
CA GLY A 110 10.50 2.17 7.87
C GLY A 110 11.81 1.47 8.25
N TRP A 111 11.72 0.40 9.04
CA TRP A 111 12.79 -0.53 9.40
C TRP A 111 14.17 0.13 9.54
N TYR A 112 14.57 0.58 10.68
CA TYR A 112 15.91 1.13 10.89
C TYR A 112 16.20 2.47 10.19
N ASP A 113 15.23 3.40 10.29
CA ASP A 113 15.35 4.85 10.08
C ASP A 113 15.48 5.39 8.66
N ASP A 114 15.75 4.59 7.64
CA ASP A 114 15.86 5.14 6.29
C ASP A 114 15.62 4.13 5.16
N LYS A 115 15.07 2.98 5.46
CA LYS A 115 14.74 1.98 4.44
C LYS A 115 13.36 2.19 3.87
N ALA A 116 13.23 1.83 2.60
CA ALA A 116 11.98 1.82 1.88
C ALA A 116 11.88 0.53 1.06
N GLY A 117 10.66 0.04 0.86
CA GLY A 117 10.46 -1.16 0.06
C GLY A 117 9.13 -1.86 0.31
N ILE A 118 9.11 -3.14 -0.01
CA ILE A 118 7.96 -4.03 0.15
C ILE A 118 8.36 -5.15 1.11
N GLU A 119 7.50 -5.42 2.07
CA GLU A 119 7.58 -6.55 3.00
C GLU A 119 6.26 -7.30 3.06
N GLY A 120 6.22 -8.42 3.79
CA GLY A 120 5.00 -9.17 3.99
C GLY A 120 5.08 -10.17 5.11
N TYR A 121 3.91 -10.61 5.57
CA TYR A 121 3.75 -11.64 6.58
C TYR A 121 2.65 -12.62 6.14
N LYS A 122 2.84 -13.88 6.49
CA LYS A 122 1.82 -14.91 6.36
C LYS A 122 1.88 -15.88 7.54
N ALA A 123 0.72 -16.13 8.15
CA ALA A 123 0.61 -17.08 9.23
C ALA A 123 1.12 -18.46 8.83
N GLY A 124 1.99 -19.05 9.66
CA GLY A 124 2.61 -20.35 9.41
C GLY A 124 3.82 -20.33 8.45
N VAL A 125 4.11 -19.21 7.81
CA VAL A 125 5.29 -19.00 6.95
C VAL A 125 6.28 -18.08 7.64
N GLY A 126 5.80 -16.94 8.16
CA GLY A 126 6.60 -16.00 8.93
C GLY A 126 6.60 -14.60 8.34
N ASP A 127 7.47 -13.76 8.88
CA ASP A 127 7.67 -12.36 8.52
C ASP A 127 8.86 -12.25 7.57
N PHE A 128 8.66 -11.50 6.49
CA PHE A 128 9.64 -11.26 5.44
C PHE A 128 9.86 -9.75 5.31
N CYS A 129 10.72 -9.21 6.17
CA CYS A 129 11.17 -7.83 6.08
C CYS A 129 12.12 -7.64 4.90
N GLY A 130 11.90 -6.58 4.12
CA GLY A 130 12.78 -6.23 3.01
C GLY A 130 12.75 -7.22 1.85
N MET A 131 11.58 -7.76 1.52
CA MET A 131 11.38 -8.60 0.32
C MET A 131 11.90 -7.91 -0.94
N SER A 132 11.70 -6.58 -1.03
CA SER A 132 12.24 -5.74 -2.09
C SER A 132 12.58 -4.37 -1.51
N GLU A 133 13.87 -4.09 -1.33
CA GLU A 133 14.37 -2.79 -0.86
C GLU A 133 14.60 -1.83 -2.02
N THR A 134 14.39 -0.55 -1.78
CA THR A 134 14.68 0.53 -2.73
C THR A 134 15.62 1.56 -2.12
N SER A 135 16.40 2.22 -2.98
CA SER A 135 17.24 3.36 -2.59
C SER A 135 16.48 4.68 -2.49
N TYR A 136 15.17 4.68 -2.73
CA TYR A 136 14.36 5.89 -2.59
C TYR A 136 14.40 6.40 -1.15
N LYS A 137 14.60 7.72 -0.97
CA LYS A 137 14.63 8.38 0.32
C LYS A 137 13.46 9.35 0.41
N TYR A 138 12.55 9.09 1.35
CA TYR A 138 11.45 9.97 1.66
C TYR A 138 11.92 11.10 2.58
N LYS A 139 11.56 12.34 2.26
CA LYS A 139 11.79 13.48 3.12
C LYS A 139 10.58 13.72 4.01
N ALA A 140 10.77 13.57 5.32
CA ALA A 140 9.70 13.74 6.30
C ALA A 140 8.98 15.10 6.17
N GLY A 141 7.64 15.05 6.22
CA GLY A 141 6.77 16.21 6.03
C GLY A 141 6.53 16.61 4.56
N GLU A 142 7.24 16.00 3.61
CA GLU A 142 6.97 16.20 2.18
C GLU A 142 5.72 15.44 1.77
N GLU A 143 4.82 16.10 1.05
CA GLU A 143 3.68 15.44 0.44
C GLU A 143 4.10 14.76 -0.87
N ILE A 144 3.76 13.50 -0.99
CA ILE A 144 4.01 12.69 -2.19
C ILE A 144 2.72 12.07 -2.70
N GLU A 145 2.69 11.72 -3.98
CA GLU A 145 1.72 10.78 -4.51
C GLU A 145 2.26 9.36 -4.33
N LEU A 146 1.60 8.56 -3.52
CA LEU A 146 1.91 7.15 -3.31
C LEU A 146 0.91 6.28 -4.06
N THR A 147 1.40 5.37 -4.91
CA THR A 147 0.58 4.33 -5.55
C THR A 147 1.14 2.96 -5.19
N PHE A 148 0.31 2.06 -4.73
CA PHE A 148 0.70 0.71 -4.36
C PHE A 148 -0.40 -0.31 -4.59
N GLY A 149 -0.02 -1.57 -4.71
CA GLY A 149 -0.96 -2.67 -4.90
C GLY A 149 -0.30 -3.95 -5.36
N ALA A 150 -1.13 -4.89 -5.81
CA ALA A 150 -0.66 -6.18 -6.32
C ALA A 150 -1.50 -6.69 -7.50
N ILE A 151 -0.87 -7.48 -8.34
CA ILE A 151 -1.47 -8.26 -9.44
C ILE A 151 -0.95 -9.68 -9.35
N ASP A 152 -1.77 -10.64 -8.92
CA ASP A 152 -1.39 -12.06 -8.82
C ASP A 152 -0.07 -12.27 -8.07
N GLY A 153 0.11 -11.66 -6.90
CA GLY A 153 1.34 -11.72 -6.11
C GLY A 153 2.48 -10.86 -6.64
N HIS A 154 2.27 -10.10 -7.71
CA HIS A 154 3.22 -9.12 -8.21
C HIS A 154 2.95 -7.76 -7.54
N CYS A 155 3.66 -7.48 -6.47
CA CYS A 155 3.53 -6.27 -5.67
C CYS A 155 4.32 -5.12 -6.29
N PHE A 156 3.83 -3.89 -6.14
CA PHE A 156 4.52 -2.70 -6.66
C PHE A 156 4.22 -1.46 -5.82
N MET A 157 5.16 -0.52 -5.85
CA MET A 157 5.06 0.80 -5.22
C MET A 157 5.63 1.87 -6.15
N LEU A 158 4.85 2.93 -6.37
CA LEU A 158 5.29 4.12 -7.10
C LEU A 158 5.24 5.34 -6.17
N VAL A 159 6.19 6.24 -6.34
CA VAL A 159 6.19 7.57 -5.73
C VAL A 159 6.25 8.62 -6.83
N ASN A 160 5.30 9.55 -6.80
CA ASN A 160 5.15 10.61 -7.81
C ASN A 160 5.16 10.06 -9.26
N GLY A 161 4.43 8.94 -9.46
CA GLY A 161 4.31 8.25 -10.74
C GLY A 161 5.53 7.43 -11.17
N ARG A 162 6.61 7.41 -10.37
CA ARG A 162 7.82 6.62 -10.64
C ARG A 162 7.82 5.31 -9.86
N LEU A 163 8.00 4.19 -10.54
CA LEU A 163 8.19 2.89 -9.90
C LEU A 163 9.46 2.90 -9.04
N VAL A 164 9.30 2.67 -7.74
CA VAL A 164 10.40 2.68 -6.76
C VAL A 164 10.67 1.32 -6.15
N ALA A 165 9.67 0.46 -6.07
CA ALA A 165 9.84 -0.93 -5.65
C ALA A 165 8.88 -1.84 -6.40
N GLU A 166 9.34 -3.06 -6.67
CA GLU A 166 8.59 -4.11 -7.34
C GLU A 166 9.04 -5.47 -6.79
N HIS A 167 8.09 -6.37 -6.53
CA HIS A 167 8.38 -7.69 -6.00
C HIS A 167 7.46 -8.75 -6.60
N LEU A 168 8.04 -9.80 -7.17
CA LEU A 168 7.34 -11.01 -7.60
C LEU A 168 7.38 -12.02 -6.46
N ASP A 169 6.29 -12.12 -5.73
CA ASP A 169 6.23 -13.00 -4.57
C ASP A 169 5.97 -14.46 -4.98
N GLY A 170 6.95 -15.29 -4.73
CA GLY A 170 6.87 -16.74 -4.88
C GLY A 170 6.61 -17.52 -3.59
N ILE A 171 6.61 -16.83 -2.44
CA ILE A 171 6.59 -17.44 -1.10
C ILE A 171 5.22 -17.28 -0.44
N LEU A 172 4.80 -16.05 -0.14
CA LEU A 172 3.57 -15.77 0.59
C LEU A 172 2.33 -16.01 -0.27
N LYS A 173 2.37 -15.58 -1.52
CA LYS A 173 1.31 -15.75 -2.52
C LYS A 173 -0.06 -15.26 -2.01
N LEU A 174 -0.05 -14.07 -1.39
CA LEU A 174 -1.29 -13.46 -0.92
C LEU A 174 -2.04 -12.88 -2.12
N ASN A 175 -3.34 -13.14 -2.20
CA ASN A 175 -4.19 -12.71 -3.31
C ASN A 175 -5.58 -12.26 -2.86
N LYS A 176 -5.78 -12.08 -1.56
CA LYS A 176 -7.06 -11.67 -0.97
C LYS A 176 -6.82 -10.78 0.25
N GLY A 177 -7.86 -10.08 0.68
CA GLY A 177 -7.83 -9.23 1.86
C GLY A 177 -8.21 -7.78 1.57
N HIS A 178 -7.89 -6.89 2.48
CA HIS A 178 -8.18 -5.47 2.40
C HIS A 178 -6.99 -4.69 1.85
N ILE A 179 -7.26 -3.45 1.42
CA ILE A 179 -6.25 -2.43 1.11
C ILE A 179 -6.45 -1.26 2.06
N GLY A 180 -5.37 -0.58 2.43
CA GLY A 180 -5.45 0.55 3.36
C GLY A 180 -4.10 1.07 3.82
N PHE A 181 -4.03 1.49 5.09
CA PHE A 181 -2.87 2.16 5.65
C PHE A 181 -2.49 1.56 7.00
N SER A 182 -1.18 1.58 7.30
CA SER A 182 -0.65 1.05 8.56
C SER A 182 0.48 1.92 9.12
N PRO A 183 0.18 3.11 9.66
CA PRO A 183 1.18 3.90 10.39
C PRO A 183 1.73 3.12 11.58
N TYR A 184 3.04 3.24 11.83
CA TYR A 184 3.70 2.68 13.01
C TYR A 184 4.59 3.72 13.66
N CYS A 185 4.32 4.07 14.93
CA CYS A 185 5.00 5.15 15.66
C CYS A 185 5.07 6.46 14.87
N THR A 186 3.99 6.82 14.18
CA THR A 186 3.97 7.96 13.27
C THR A 186 2.60 8.62 13.24
N MET A 187 2.52 9.75 12.55
CA MET A 187 1.29 10.45 12.22
C MET A 187 1.28 10.72 10.70
N LEU A 188 0.27 10.21 10.02
CA LEU A 188 0.08 10.39 8.58
C LEU A 188 -1.07 11.34 8.29
N ARG A 189 -0.92 12.12 7.23
CA ARG A 189 -1.98 12.89 6.58
C ARG A 189 -2.16 12.37 5.17
N ILE A 190 -3.41 12.04 4.79
CA ILE A 190 -3.75 11.35 3.56
C ILE A 190 -4.96 12.02 2.93
N HIS A 191 -4.93 12.26 1.62
CA HIS A 191 -6.07 12.74 0.85
C HIS A 191 -6.01 12.27 -0.62
N ASP A 192 -7.00 12.66 -1.43
CA ASP A 192 -7.12 12.28 -2.84
C ASP A 192 -7.01 10.77 -3.07
N VAL A 193 -7.69 10.01 -2.21
CA VAL A 193 -7.61 8.54 -2.26
C VAL A 193 -8.43 7.99 -3.41
N VAL A 194 -7.80 7.21 -4.28
CA VAL A 194 -8.45 6.51 -5.39
C VAL A 194 -8.07 5.04 -5.35
N ILE A 195 -9.07 4.15 -5.29
CA ILE A 195 -8.86 2.71 -5.38
C ILE A 195 -9.36 2.21 -6.73
N ARG A 196 -8.57 1.38 -7.40
CA ARG A 196 -8.90 0.80 -8.70
C ARG A 196 -8.74 -0.71 -8.71
N GLU A 197 -9.66 -1.36 -9.39
CA GLU A 197 -9.44 -2.72 -9.92
C GLU A 197 -8.59 -2.62 -11.17
N ILE A 198 -7.46 -3.32 -11.17
CA ILE A 198 -6.42 -3.14 -12.17
C ILE A 198 -6.79 -3.85 -13.47
N SER A 199 -6.75 -3.10 -14.57
CA SER A 199 -6.70 -3.65 -15.94
C SER A 199 -5.24 -3.75 -16.39
N TYR A 200 -4.79 -4.91 -16.86
CA TYR A 200 -3.42 -5.11 -17.28
C TYR A 200 -3.30 -6.10 -18.45
N VAL A 201 -2.16 -6.07 -19.12
CA VAL A 201 -1.73 -7.07 -20.08
C VAL A 201 -0.37 -7.63 -19.66
N ASN A 202 -0.13 -8.89 -19.99
CA ASN A 202 1.19 -9.48 -19.80
C ASN A 202 2.17 -8.85 -20.78
N ASN A 203 3.30 -8.41 -20.26
CA ASN A 203 4.43 -7.91 -21.05
C ASN A 203 5.38 -9.08 -21.32
N GLN A 204 5.12 -9.80 -22.40
CA GLN A 204 6.05 -10.82 -22.87
C GLN A 204 7.21 -10.10 -23.55
N GLN A 205 8.33 -9.98 -22.86
CA GLN A 205 9.57 -9.66 -23.53
C GLN A 205 9.97 -10.89 -24.33
N HIS A 206 9.84 -10.82 -25.65
CA HIS A 206 10.48 -11.78 -26.52
C HIS A 206 11.98 -11.50 -26.44
N TYR A 207 12.67 -12.30 -25.67
CA TYR A 207 14.11 -12.42 -25.78
C TYR A 207 14.36 -13.33 -26.98
N ASP A 208 14.79 -12.75 -28.07
CA ASP A 208 15.29 -13.47 -29.23
C ASP A 208 16.84 -13.55 -29.09
N PRO A 209 17.38 -14.66 -28.60
CA PRO A 209 18.80 -14.76 -28.45
C PRO A 209 19.42 -14.83 -29.86
N GLU A 210 20.12 -13.78 -30.25
CA GLU A 210 21.05 -13.87 -31.41
C GLU A 210 22.19 -14.79 -31.01
N PHE A 211 22.20 -15.98 -31.55
CA PHE A 211 23.34 -16.90 -31.50
C PHE A 211 24.10 -16.86 -32.81
#